data_3c73a9947d214ace6e530ff88dd87963
#
_entry.id   3c73a9947d214ace6e530ff88dd87963
#
_cell.length_a   1.000
_cell.length_b   1.000
_cell.length_c   1.000
_cell.angle_alpha   90.00
_cell.angle_beta   90.00
_cell.angle_gamma   90.00
#
_symmetry.space_group_name_H-M   'P 1'
#
loop_
_entity.id
_entity.type
_entity.pdbx_description
1 polymer ?
#
loop_
_entity_poly.entity_id
_entity_poly.type
_entity_poly.pdbx_seq_one_letter_code
_entity_poly.pdbx_strand_id
1 'polypeptide(L)'
;LARDFFEYLSNEERKERYLALGSNQHVRVKSPWFGRAAKHAYELCCDALDAEGAASENDRWRKVFGRAFPRRKVGIMEARLGLESHAADAVPWTDTEEFIEDKYPVDIRYSLNLDCTVTQDGFPPRSLREMLTRRFRLSARKSLLFRADLTEMEAEEPYTVMWKVLNVGDEARRRNMIRGQIVSDGGYCTKKETTDFRGDHMVECYVIKNEVVVARAQIEVPIS
;
A
#
# COMPACT_ATOMS: atom_id res chain seq x y z
N LEU A 1 7.27 -16.19 -5.67
CA LEU A 1 8.16 -15.03 -5.50
C LEU A 1 9.03 -15.12 -4.23
N ALA A 2 8.45 -15.13 -2.99
CA ALA A 2 9.25 -15.18 -1.76
C ALA A 2 10.06 -16.50 -1.65
N ARG A 3 9.44 -17.63 -1.94
CA ARG A 3 10.10 -18.94 -1.98
C ARG A 3 11.26 -18.92 -2.97
N ASP A 4 11.03 -18.48 -4.19
CA ASP A 4 12.03 -18.50 -5.26
C ASP A 4 13.20 -17.54 -4.96
N PHE A 5 12.89 -16.41 -4.29
CA PHE A 5 13.90 -15.47 -3.79
C PHE A 5 14.81 -16.11 -2.74
N PHE A 6 14.24 -16.80 -1.74
CA PHE A 6 15.04 -17.44 -0.71
C PHE A 6 15.76 -18.68 -1.23
N GLU A 7 15.21 -19.40 -2.21
CA GLU A 7 15.87 -20.46 -2.92
C GLU A 7 17.12 -19.94 -3.64
N TYR A 8 16.98 -18.86 -4.42
CA TYR A 8 18.10 -18.19 -5.07
C TYR A 8 19.18 -17.79 -4.07
N LEU A 9 18.82 -17.11 -2.98
CA LEU A 9 19.77 -16.67 -1.96
C LEU A 9 20.44 -17.84 -1.23
N SER A 10 19.78 -18.98 -1.06
CA SER A 10 20.34 -20.16 -0.42
C SER A 10 21.41 -20.84 -1.26
N ASN A 11 21.31 -20.71 -2.58
CA ASN A 11 22.23 -21.28 -3.57
C ASN A 11 23.35 -20.30 -3.97
N GLU A 12 23.27 -19.03 -3.52
CA GLU A 12 24.27 -18.00 -3.85
C GLU A 12 25.61 -18.33 -3.17
N GLU A 13 26.70 -18.29 -3.92
CA GLU A 13 28.02 -18.46 -3.35
C GLU A 13 28.40 -17.28 -2.45
N ARG A 14 29.14 -17.58 -1.38
CA ARG A 14 29.62 -16.54 -0.47
C ARG A 14 30.64 -15.64 -1.16
N LYS A 15 30.30 -14.33 -1.27
CA LYS A 15 31.20 -13.28 -1.75
C LYS A 15 31.66 -12.40 -0.59
N GLU A 16 32.90 -11.92 -0.64
CA GLU A 16 33.40 -10.97 0.37
C GLU A 16 32.74 -9.59 0.26
N ARG A 17 32.31 -9.23 -0.94
CA ARG A 17 31.74 -7.93 -1.26
C ARG A 17 30.54 -8.09 -2.19
N TYR A 18 29.54 -7.29 -1.94
CA TYR A 18 28.36 -7.13 -2.79
C TYR A 18 28.25 -5.69 -3.27
N LEU A 19 27.71 -5.51 -4.46
CA LEU A 19 27.38 -4.20 -4.98
C LEU A 19 26.11 -3.71 -4.28
N ALA A 20 26.16 -2.53 -3.66
CA ALA A 20 24.96 -1.91 -3.13
C ALA A 20 24.11 -1.35 -4.26
N LEU A 21 22.83 -1.68 -4.27
CA LEU A 21 21.89 -1.22 -5.28
C LEU A 21 21.84 0.31 -5.33
N GLY A 22 21.96 0.86 -6.52
CA GLY A 22 21.82 2.30 -6.78
C GLY A 22 23.04 3.17 -6.50
N SER A 23 24.10 2.66 -5.87
CA SER A 23 25.27 3.49 -5.51
C SER A 23 26.59 3.07 -6.13
N ASN A 24 26.65 1.95 -6.83
CA ASN A 24 27.89 1.33 -7.34
C ASN A 24 28.99 1.13 -6.28
N GLN A 25 28.63 1.16 -4.99
CA GLN A 25 29.59 0.96 -3.89
C GLN A 25 29.65 -0.51 -3.50
N HIS A 26 30.86 -0.99 -3.23
CA HIS A 26 31.05 -2.32 -2.69
C HIS A 26 30.83 -2.34 -1.18
N VAL A 27 29.86 -3.13 -0.73
CA VAL A 27 29.60 -3.37 0.69
C VAL A 27 30.29 -4.67 1.09
N ARG A 28 31.18 -4.59 2.12
CA ARG A 28 31.83 -5.76 2.67
C ARG A 28 30.90 -6.50 3.63
N VAL A 29 30.79 -7.81 3.45
CA VAL A 29 30.02 -8.66 4.37
C VAL A 29 30.79 -8.83 5.68
N LYS A 30 30.31 -8.18 6.74
CA LYS A 30 30.90 -8.24 8.10
C LYS A 30 30.27 -9.31 8.98
N SER A 31 29.17 -9.91 8.56
CA SER A 31 28.35 -10.82 9.35
C SER A 31 28.50 -12.27 8.88
N PRO A 32 28.07 -13.28 9.68
CA PRO A 32 27.90 -14.65 9.19
C PRO A 32 27.10 -14.66 7.90
N TRP A 33 27.46 -15.58 7.02
CA TRP A 33 26.83 -15.72 5.72
C TRP A 33 25.31 -15.91 5.83
N PHE A 34 24.56 -15.17 5.06
CA PHE A 34 23.09 -15.21 5.07
C PHE A 34 22.50 -16.49 4.46
N GLY A 35 23.27 -17.30 3.73
CA GLY A 35 22.80 -18.51 3.06
C GLY A 35 22.09 -19.50 3.98
N ARG A 36 22.54 -19.66 5.24
CA ARG A 36 21.82 -20.51 6.21
C ARG A 36 20.46 -19.93 6.57
N ALA A 37 20.38 -18.61 6.76
CA ALA A 37 19.13 -17.94 7.04
C ALA A 37 18.18 -17.99 5.84
N ALA A 38 18.73 -17.83 4.63
CA ALA A 38 17.97 -17.96 3.39
C ALA A 38 17.42 -19.38 3.20
N LYS A 39 18.24 -20.42 3.47
CA LYS A 39 17.80 -21.82 3.41
C LYS A 39 16.66 -22.10 4.40
N HIS A 40 16.80 -21.62 5.63
CA HIS A 40 15.74 -21.77 6.62
C HIS A 40 14.47 -21.01 6.22
N ALA A 41 14.60 -19.79 5.69
CA ALA A 41 13.46 -19.02 5.18
C ALA A 41 12.79 -19.71 3.99
N TYR A 42 13.54 -20.34 3.10
CA TYR A 42 13.01 -21.17 2.01
C TYR A 42 12.17 -22.35 2.53
N GLU A 43 12.69 -23.10 3.51
CA GLU A 43 11.96 -24.20 4.14
C GLU A 43 10.63 -23.71 4.77
N LEU A 44 10.67 -22.59 5.49
CA LEU A 44 9.47 -21.97 6.04
C LEU A 44 8.47 -21.50 4.96
N CYS A 45 8.96 -21.04 3.81
CA CYS A 45 8.09 -20.69 2.68
C CYS A 45 7.40 -21.92 2.09
N CYS A 46 8.11 -23.02 1.94
CA CYS A 46 7.51 -24.29 1.49
C CYS A 46 6.43 -24.75 2.47
N ASP A 47 6.76 -24.78 3.78
CA ASP A 47 5.78 -25.11 4.82
C ASP A 47 4.53 -24.21 4.77
N ALA A 48 4.70 -22.92 4.46
CA ALA A 48 3.59 -22.00 4.37
C ALA A 48 2.70 -22.25 3.15
N LEU A 49 3.31 -22.62 2.01
CA LEU A 49 2.59 -22.94 0.78
C LEU A 49 1.86 -24.28 0.87
N ASP A 50 2.42 -25.25 1.62
CA ASP A 50 1.82 -26.57 1.83
C ASP A 50 0.78 -26.59 2.96
N ALA A 51 0.48 -25.41 3.54
CA ALA A 51 -0.46 -25.32 4.64
C ALA A 51 -1.89 -25.48 4.17
N GLU A 52 -2.62 -26.39 4.79
CA GLU A 52 -4.07 -26.50 4.60
C GLU A 52 -4.80 -25.48 5.49
N GLY A 53 -5.58 -24.62 4.85
CA GLY A 53 -6.41 -23.60 5.50
C GLY A 53 -5.70 -22.26 5.76
N ALA A 54 -6.42 -21.20 5.44
CA ALA A 54 -5.90 -19.84 5.39
C ALA A 54 -5.37 -19.29 6.74
N ALA A 55 -5.86 -19.79 7.87
CA ALA A 55 -5.35 -19.41 9.19
C ALA A 55 -3.97 -20.02 9.45
N SER A 56 -3.82 -21.32 9.13
CA SER A 56 -2.55 -22.04 9.26
C SER A 56 -1.50 -21.46 8.31
N GLU A 57 -1.86 -21.15 7.09
CA GLU A 57 -1.01 -20.48 6.11
C GLU A 57 -0.51 -19.13 6.63
N ASN A 58 -1.40 -18.27 7.14
CA ASN A 58 -1.03 -16.96 7.67
C ASN A 58 -0.05 -17.06 8.84
N ASP A 59 -0.25 -17.99 9.77
CA ASP A 59 0.64 -18.19 10.89
C ASP A 59 2.03 -18.70 10.45
N ARG A 60 2.10 -19.51 9.39
CA ARG A 60 3.37 -19.98 8.81
C ARG A 60 4.08 -18.84 8.06
N TRP A 61 3.38 -17.99 7.30
CA TRP A 61 3.97 -16.80 6.69
C TRP A 61 4.52 -15.83 7.74
N ARG A 62 3.93 -15.77 8.92
CA ARG A 62 4.49 -14.98 10.03
C ARG A 62 5.80 -15.51 10.57
N LYS A 63 6.09 -16.81 10.43
CA LYS A 63 7.41 -17.37 10.76
C LYS A 63 8.47 -16.90 9.75
N VAL A 64 8.11 -16.73 8.48
CA VAL A 64 9.00 -16.22 7.43
C VAL A 64 9.30 -14.72 7.63
N PHE A 65 8.28 -13.90 7.77
CA PHE A 65 8.39 -12.43 7.77
C PHE A 65 8.36 -11.78 9.16
N GLY A 66 8.21 -12.56 10.19
CA GLY A 66 8.19 -12.08 11.56
C GLY A 66 6.90 -11.39 11.99
N ARG A 67 6.98 -10.62 13.09
CA ARG A 67 5.81 -9.97 13.71
C ARG A 67 5.21 -8.84 12.86
N ALA A 68 5.96 -8.28 11.93
CA ALA A 68 5.49 -7.25 11.00
C ALA A 68 4.48 -7.81 9.98
N PHE A 69 4.52 -9.11 9.69
CA PHE A 69 3.53 -9.72 8.81
C PHE A 69 2.14 -9.70 9.46
N PRO A 70 1.11 -9.17 8.78
CA PRO A 70 -0.20 -8.96 9.37
C PRO A 70 -0.81 -10.29 9.85
N ARG A 71 -1.47 -10.26 11.01
CA ARG A 71 -2.30 -11.37 11.44
C ARG A 71 -3.59 -11.35 10.62
N ARG A 72 -3.88 -12.43 9.93
CA ARG A 72 -5.23 -12.63 9.43
C ARG A 72 -6.16 -12.73 10.64
N LYS A 73 -7.05 -11.77 10.80
CA LYS A 73 -8.14 -11.89 11.76
C LYS A 73 -9.06 -13.00 11.24
N VAL A 74 -8.82 -14.23 11.65
CA VAL A 74 -9.73 -15.36 11.46
C VAL A 74 -10.97 -15.01 12.28
N GLY A 75 -12.04 -14.63 11.66
CA GLY A 75 -13.23 -14.39 12.45
C GLY A 75 -14.42 -13.72 11.79
N ILE A 76 -14.42 -13.45 10.49
CA ILE A 76 -15.64 -12.87 9.91
C ILE A 76 -16.16 -13.67 8.71
N MET A 77 -15.35 -14.39 8.00
CA MET A 77 -15.82 -15.15 6.84
C MET A 77 -16.10 -16.64 7.12
N GLU A 78 -15.32 -17.27 8.00
CA GLU A 78 -15.60 -18.68 8.40
C GLU A 78 -16.72 -18.78 9.47
N ALA A 79 -16.90 -17.73 10.30
CA ALA A 79 -18.06 -17.64 11.20
C ALA A 79 -19.40 -17.46 10.45
N ARG A 80 -19.38 -17.04 9.18
CA ARG A 80 -20.60 -16.94 8.35
C ARG A 80 -21.09 -18.28 7.83
N LEU A 81 -20.26 -19.31 7.81
CA LEU A 81 -20.67 -20.68 7.40
C LEU A 81 -21.08 -21.59 8.56
N GLY A 82 -20.91 -21.16 9.81
CA GLY A 82 -21.14 -22.00 10.98
C GLY A 82 -22.03 -21.44 12.09
N LEU A 83 -22.53 -20.22 12.01
CA LEU A 83 -23.33 -19.58 13.06
C LEU A 83 -24.48 -18.75 12.50
N GLU A 84 -25.51 -19.43 12.01
CA GLU A 84 -26.88 -18.91 12.12
C GLU A 84 -27.29 -19.03 13.59
N SER A 85 -26.90 -18.10 14.44
CA SER A 85 -27.66 -17.69 15.63
C SER A 85 -26.90 -16.64 16.43
N HIS A 86 -27.54 -15.48 16.63
CA HIS A 86 -27.25 -14.43 17.60
C HIS A 86 -25.99 -13.58 17.40
N ALA A 87 -26.11 -12.54 16.62
CA ALA A 87 -25.55 -11.22 16.95
C ALA A 87 -26.30 -10.14 16.16
N ALA A 88 -27.15 -9.45 16.87
CA ALA A 88 -27.69 -8.17 16.43
C ALA A 88 -26.53 -7.15 16.30
N ASP A 89 -26.62 -6.27 15.27
CA ASP A 89 -25.96 -4.97 15.18
C ASP A 89 -24.49 -4.86 14.76
N ALA A 90 -23.92 -5.77 13.99
CA ALA A 90 -22.72 -5.48 13.20
C ALA A 90 -23.14 -5.09 11.78
N VAL A 91 -23.10 -3.80 11.43
CA VAL A 91 -23.27 -3.34 10.06
C VAL A 91 -22.20 -4.05 9.19
N PRO A 92 -22.60 -4.87 8.19
CA PRO A 92 -21.63 -5.57 7.37
C PRO A 92 -20.88 -4.55 6.51
N TRP A 93 -19.57 -4.39 6.75
CA TRP A 93 -18.73 -3.62 5.85
C TRP A 93 -18.28 -4.50 4.68
N THR A 94 -18.17 -3.88 3.51
CA THR A 94 -17.70 -4.56 2.30
C THR A 94 -16.29 -4.08 2.02
N ASP A 95 -15.38 -5.02 1.81
CA ASP A 95 -14.05 -4.69 1.27
C ASP A 95 -14.20 -4.39 -0.22
N THR A 96 -13.99 -3.13 -0.55
CA THR A 96 -14.12 -2.62 -1.92
C THR A 96 -12.78 -2.17 -2.48
N GLU A 97 -11.68 -2.55 -1.83
CA GLU A 97 -10.35 -2.21 -2.28
C GLU A 97 -10.01 -2.92 -3.59
N GLU A 98 -9.57 -2.13 -4.57
CA GLU A 98 -9.07 -2.60 -5.85
C GLU A 98 -7.55 -2.39 -5.91
N PHE A 99 -6.87 -3.28 -6.64
CA PHE A 99 -5.43 -3.18 -6.87
C PHE A 99 -5.19 -2.84 -8.34
N ILE A 100 -4.27 -1.91 -8.58
CA ILE A 100 -3.97 -1.46 -9.95
C ILE A 100 -3.33 -2.58 -10.78
N GLU A 101 -2.58 -3.45 -10.13
CA GLU A 101 -1.93 -4.61 -10.70
C GLU A 101 -2.90 -5.65 -11.27
N ASP A 102 -4.14 -5.68 -10.77
CA ASP A 102 -5.21 -6.56 -11.30
C ASP A 102 -5.83 -6.00 -12.59
N LYS A 103 -5.64 -4.70 -12.85
CA LYS A 103 -6.21 -4.00 -14.00
C LYS A 103 -5.20 -3.76 -15.11
N TYR A 104 -3.94 -3.47 -14.76
CA TYR A 104 -2.90 -3.07 -15.69
C TYR A 104 -1.55 -3.63 -15.26
N PRO A 105 -0.70 -4.06 -16.21
CA PRO A 105 0.70 -4.34 -15.92
C PRO A 105 1.42 -3.08 -15.44
N VAL A 106 2.39 -3.24 -14.53
CA VAL A 106 3.14 -2.13 -13.93
C VAL A 106 4.57 -2.12 -14.42
N ASP A 107 4.99 -1.01 -15.04
CA ASP A 107 6.36 -0.75 -15.48
C ASP A 107 6.69 0.74 -15.27
N ILE A 108 7.15 1.06 -14.07
CA ILE A 108 7.38 2.45 -13.66
C ILE A 108 8.59 3.03 -14.37
N ARG A 109 8.36 4.05 -15.18
CA ARG A 109 9.37 4.74 -16.01
C ARG A 109 9.55 6.21 -15.64
N TYR A 110 8.54 6.83 -15.00
CA TYR A 110 8.52 8.26 -14.71
C TYR A 110 8.30 8.50 -13.21
N SER A 111 8.88 9.58 -12.71
CA SER A 111 8.56 10.12 -11.40
C SER A 111 7.21 10.83 -11.42
N LEU A 112 6.39 10.60 -10.40
CA LEU A 112 5.14 11.29 -10.19
C LEU A 112 5.21 12.02 -8.84
N ASN A 113 5.07 13.34 -8.85
CA ASN A 113 4.98 14.10 -7.63
C ASN A 113 3.50 14.30 -7.25
N LEU A 114 3.14 13.86 -6.06
CA LEU A 114 1.79 13.99 -5.51
C LEU A 114 1.83 14.92 -4.30
N ASP A 115 1.09 16.02 -4.35
CA ASP A 115 0.94 16.95 -3.23
C ASP A 115 -0.54 17.13 -2.87
N CYS A 116 -0.79 17.61 -1.66
CA CYS A 116 -2.12 17.85 -1.13
C CYS A 116 -2.18 19.22 -0.47
N THR A 117 -3.09 20.05 -0.93
CA THR A 117 -3.43 21.33 -0.30
C THR A 117 -4.62 21.15 0.64
N VAL A 118 -4.43 21.53 1.89
CA VAL A 118 -5.45 21.51 2.95
C VAL A 118 -6.05 22.89 3.08
N THR A 119 -7.37 22.98 2.93
CA THR A 119 -8.12 24.23 3.18
C THR A 119 -9.01 24.04 4.41
N GLN A 120 -8.94 24.99 5.32
CA GLN A 120 -9.75 25.04 6.54
C GLN A 120 -10.27 26.46 6.73
N ASP A 121 -11.53 26.58 7.16
CA ASP A 121 -12.18 27.86 7.34
C ASP A 121 -11.39 28.76 8.31
N GLY A 122 -11.20 30.03 7.90
CA GLY A 122 -10.50 31.03 8.68
C GLY A 122 -8.95 30.95 8.63
N PHE A 123 -8.37 30.04 7.83
CA PHE A 123 -6.93 29.91 7.68
C PHE A 123 -6.51 29.86 6.20
N PRO A 124 -5.31 30.36 5.85
CA PRO A 124 -4.79 30.22 4.49
C PRO A 124 -4.54 28.73 4.17
N PRO A 125 -4.75 28.32 2.90
CA PRO A 125 -4.45 26.96 2.45
C PRO A 125 -2.97 26.60 2.73
N ARG A 126 -2.72 25.36 3.10
CA ARG A 126 -1.38 24.85 3.41
C ARG A 126 -1.14 23.50 2.74
N SER A 127 0.11 23.22 2.41
CA SER A 127 0.50 21.87 1.99
C SER A 127 0.37 20.90 3.16
N LEU A 128 -0.20 19.72 2.91
CA LEU A 128 -0.28 18.64 3.89
C LEU A 128 1.12 18.24 4.37
N ARG A 129 2.08 18.15 3.45
CA ARG A 129 3.47 17.82 3.76
C ARG A 129 4.09 18.82 4.74
N GLU A 130 3.84 20.14 4.55
CA GLU A 130 4.29 21.17 5.48
C GLU A 130 3.62 21.01 6.86
N MET A 131 2.32 20.73 6.88
CA MET A 131 1.59 20.50 8.14
C MET A 131 2.17 19.32 8.92
N LEU A 132 2.41 18.20 8.25
CA LEU A 132 2.99 17.01 8.88
C LEU A 132 4.42 17.25 9.38
N THR A 133 5.26 17.91 8.60
CA THR A 133 6.62 18.28 9.02
C THR A 133 6.62 19.15 10.26
N ARG A 134 5.69 20.10 10.36
CA ARG A 134 5.53 20.98 11.53
C ARG A 134 4.71 20.35 12.64
N ARG A 135 4.32 19.07 12.53
CA ARG A 135 3.47 18.34 13.49
C ARG A 135 2.11 19.01 13.74
N PHE A 136 1.58 19.70 12.76
CA PHE A 136 0.23 20.21 12.84
C PHE A 136 -0.76 19.04 12.63
N ARG A 137 -1.82 19.04 13.44
CA ARG A 137 -2.87 18.02 13.33
C ARG A 137 -3.81 18.38 12.18
N LEU A 138 -4.13 17.38 11.38
CA LEU A 138 -5.22 17.48 10.41
C LEU A 138 -6.50 17.01 11.09
N SER A 139 -7.44 17.92 11.30
CA SER A 139 -8.73 17.59 11.90
C SER A 139 -9.75 17.19 10.83
N ALA A 140 -10.83 16.55 11.26
CA ALA A 140 -11.99 16.30 10.40
C ALA A 140 -12.64 17.61 9.88
N ARG A 141 -13.46 17.49 8.83
CA ARG A 141 -14.19 18.59 8.17
C ARG A 141 -13.30 19.62 7.50
N LYS A 142 -12.20 19.18 6.89
CA LYS A 142 -11.32 20.00 6.05
C LYS A 142 -11.45 19.59 4.59
N SER A 143 -11.22 20.53 3.69
CA SER A 143 -11.16 20.24 2.26
C SER A 143 -9.72 19.93 1.85
N LEU A 144 -9.55 18.86 1.09
CA LEU A 144 -8.29 18.38 0.55
C LEU A 144 -8.33 18.49 -0.97
N LEU A 145 -7.30 19.09 -1.55
CA LEU A 145 -7.09 19.10 -2.99
C LEU A 145 -5.74 18.41 -3.28
N PHE A 146 -5.81 17.18 -3.77
CA PHE A 146 -4.65 16.46 -4.28
C PHE A 146 -4.34 16.92 -5.70
N ARG A 147 -3.06 17.06 -6.01
CA ARG A 147 -2.57 17.42 -7.35
C ARG A 147 -1.42 16.50 -7.71
N ALA A 148 -1.52 15.87 -8.86
CA ALA A 148 -0.47 15.08 -9.47
C ALA A 148 0.30 15.96 -10.46
N ASP A 149 1.62 16.03 -10.29
CA ASP A 149 2.53 16.77 -11.17
C ASP A 149 3.23 15.79 -12.10
N LEU A 150 3.02 15.97 -13.41
CA LEU A 150 3.46 15.12 -14.50
C LEU A 150 4.57 15.78 -15.34
N THR A 151 5.29 16.76 -14.78
CA THR A 151 6.26 17.58 -15.50
C THR A 151 7.38 16.80 -16.20
N GLU A 152 7.67 15.59 -15.78
CA GLU A 152 8.70 14.74 -16.41
C GLU A 152 8.16 13.91 -17.58
N MET A 153 6.86 13.95 -17.84
CA MET A 153 6.25 13.21 -18.95
C MET A 153 6.15 14.10 -20.17
N GLU A 154 6.73 13.64 -21.28
CA GLU A 154 6.56 14.29 -22.57
C GLU A 154 5.08 14.30 -22.98
N ALA A 155 4.58 15.48 -23.33
CA ALA A 155 3.16 15.73 -23.59
C ALA A 155 2.62 15.08 -24.89
N GLU A 156 3.44 14.36 -25.65
CA GLU A 156 3.13 13.93 -27.02
C GLU A 156 2.26 12.66 -27.12
N GLU A 157 2.08 11.90 -26.05
CA GLU A 157 1.29 10.67 -26.09
C GLU A 157 0.13 10.69 -25.10
N PRO A 158 -1.04 10.17 -25.49
CA PRO A 158 -2.19 10.14 -24.60
C PRO A 158 -1.90 9.25 -23.37
N TYR A 159 -2.23 9.78 -22.20
CA TYR A 159 -2.18 9.04 -20.94
C TYR A 159 -3.50 9.19 -20.18
N THR A 160 -3.76 8.26 -19.28
CA THR A 160 -4.91 8.31 -18.37
C THR A 160 -4.40 8.41 -16.94
N VAL A 161 -4.99 9.32 -16.15
CA VAL A 161 -4.72 9.42 -14.72
C VAL A 161 -5.85 8.74 -13.96
N MET A 162 -5.49 7.94 -12.96
CA MET A 162 -6.43 7.27 -12.07
C MET A 162 -6.10 7.54 -10.62
N TRP A 163 -7.14 7.56 -9.80
CA TRP A 163 -7.07 7.84 -8.37
C TRP A 163 -7.68 6.73 -7.55
N LYS A 164 -7.04 6.42 -6.43
CA LYS A 164 -7.58 5.54 -5.40
C LYS A 164 -7.57 6.26 -4.07
N VAL A 165 -8.68 6.25 -3.35
CA VAL A 165 -8.78 6.77 -1.99
C VAL A 165 -9.16 5.62 -1.08
N LEU A 166 -8.27 5.26 -0.19
CA LEU A 166 -8.44 4.17 0.77
C LEU A 166 -8.56 4.74 2.17
N ASN A 167 -9.67 4.47 2.83
CA ASN A 167 -9.88 4.82 4.23
C ASN A 167 -9.57 3.60 5.08
N VAL A 168 -8.67 3.76 6.06
CA VAL A 168 -8.17 2.67 6.89
C VAL A 168 -8.61 2.83 8.33
N GLY A 169 -8.76 1.73 9.04
CA GLY A 169 -9.04 1.69 10.47
C GLY A 169 -10.48 1.31 10.83
N ASP A 170 -10.70 1.16 12.13
CA ASP A 170 -11.98 0.64 12.64
C ASP A 170 -13.14 1.60 12.41
N GLU A 171 -12.90 2.90 12.39
CA GLU A 171 -13.92 3.91 12.11
C GLU A 171 -14.41 3.83 10.65
N ALA A 172 -13.50 3.62 9.69
CA ALA A 172 -13.85 3.40 8.29
C ALA A 172 -14.70 2.13 8.10
N ARG A 173 -14.35 1.06 8.81
CA ARG A 173 -15.11 -0.20 8.80
C ARG A 173 -16.48 -0.02 9.42
N ARG A 174 -16.56 0.61 10.59
CA ARG A 174 -17.82 0.85 11.30
C ARG A 174 -18.81 1.66 10.47
N ARG A 175 -18.31 2.60 9.68
CA ARG A 175 -19.11 3.44 8.78
C ARG A 175 -19.37 2.80 7.40
N ASN A 176 -18.80 1.63 7.14
CA ASN A 176 -18.78 1.02 5.80
C ASN A 176 -18.25 1.97 4.72
N MET A 177 -17.18 2.70 5.03
CA MET A 177 -16.58 3.72 4.18
C MET A 177 -15.10 3.45 3.89
N ILE A 178 -14.73 2.19 3.64
CA ILE A 178 -13.36 1.81 3.29
C ILE A 178 -12.97 2.41 1.96
N ARG A 179 -13.89 2.42 0.99
CA ARG A 179 -13.62 2.87 -0.38
C ARG A 179 -12.56 1.98 -1.05
N GLY A 180 -11.55 2.56 -1.69
CA GLY A 180 -10.45 1.81 -2.30
C GLY A 180 -10.66 1.50 -3.78
N GLN A 181 -11.76 1.93 -4.39
CA GLN A 181 -11.97 1.81 -5.83
C GLN A 181 -11.03 2.74 -6.60
N ILE A 182 -10.55 2.23 -7.73
CA ILE A 182 -9.71 2.98 -8.66
C ILE A 182 -10.62 3.65 -9.69
N VAL A 183 -10.62 4.98 -9.70
CA VAL A 183 -11.48 5.81 -10.54
C VAL A 183 -10.67 6.71 -11.46
N SER A 184 -11.18 6.96 -12.67
CA SER A 184 -10.54 7.87 -13.62
C SER A 184 -10.54 9.31 -13.11
N ASP A 185 -9.51 10.06 -13.48
CA ASP A 185 -9.41 11.51 -13.25
C ASP A 185 -10.47 12.27 -14.07
N GLY A 186 -10.90 13.40 -13.52
CA GLY A 186 -11.84 14.31 -14.19
C GLY A 186 -11.22 15.23 -15.24
N GLY A 187 -9.92 15.05 -15.58
CA GLY A 187 -9.22 15.79 -16.64
C GLY A 187 -8.29 16.91 -16.16
N TYR A 188 -8.08 17.07 -14.86
CA TYR A 188 -7.23 18.14 -14.32
C TYR A 188 -6.04 17.64 -13.48
N CYS A 189 -5.78 16.34 -13.48
CA CYS A 189 -4.78 15.71 -12.61
C CYS A 189 -4.95 16.10 -11.14
N THR A 190 -6.21 16.26 -10.72
CA THR A 190 -6.57 16.69 -9.36
C THR A 190 -7.69 15.84 -8.78
N LYS A 191 -7.64 15.62 -7.46
CA LYS A 191 -8.68 14.92 -6.71
C LYS A 191 -9.09 15.76 -5.51
N LYS A 192 -10.39 16.08 -5.39
CA LYS A 192 -10.96 16.75 -4.22
C LYS A 192 -11.55 15.72 -3.27
N GLU A 193 -11.24 15.85 -1.99
CA GLU A 193 -11.77 15.02 -0.92
C GLU A 193 -12.06 15.88 0.32
N THR A 194 -12.81 15.32 1.27
CA THR A 194 -13.07 15.91 2.58
C THR A 194 -12.61 14.96 3.69
N THR A 195 -12.14 15.53 4.80
CA THR A 195 -11.77 14.75 5.97
C THR A 195 -13.02 14.50 6.83
N ASP A 196 -13.72 13.39 6.62
CA ASP A 196 -15.02 13.17 7.27
C ASP A 196 -14.89 12.56 8.68
N PHE A 197 -13.87 11.75 8.92
CA PHE A 197 -13.66 11.08 10.20
C PHE A 197 -12.17 10.81 10.47
N ARG A 198 -11.87 10.50 11.73
CA ARG A 198 -10.50 10.20 12.18
C ARG A 198 -10.03 8.87 11.65
N GLY A 199 -8.74 8.78 11.38
CA GLY A 199 -8.07 7.58 10.92
C GLY A 199 -6.94 7.88 9.97
N ASP A 200 -6.24 6.83 9.59
CA ASP A 200 -5.19 6.90 8.58
C ASP A 200 -5.83 6.61 7.22
N HIS A 201 -5.69 7.54 6.31
CA HIS A 201 -6.21 7.44 4.97
C HIS A 201 -5.05 7.49 3.99
N MET A 202 -5.21 6.84 2.85
CA MET A 202 -4.21 6.84 1.78
C MET A 202 -4.84 7.28 0.48
N VAL A 203 -4.13 8.13 -0.25
CA VAL A 203 -4.51 8.51 -1.61
C VAL A 203 -3.38 8.11 -2.54
N GLU A 204 -3.73 7.35 -3.57
CA GLU A 204 -2.82 6.87 -4.60
C GLU A 204 -3.23 7.49 -5.94
N CYS A 205 -2.23 7.82 -6.74
CA CYS A 205 -2.38 8.30 -8.09
C CYS A 205 -1.56 7.44 -9.04
N TYR A 206 -2.15 7.08 -10.17
CA TYR A 206 -1.55 6.23 -11.19
C TYR A 206 -1.63 6.93 -12.56
N VAL A 207 -0.58 6.79 -13.34
CA VAL A 207 -0.54 7.24 -14.74
C VAL A 207 -0.40 6.01 -15.63
N ILE A 208 -1.38 5.84 -16.51
CA ILE A 208 -1.47 4.72 -17.44
C ILE A 208 -1.20 5.24 -18.85
N LYS A 209 -0.25 4.62 -19.55
CA LYS A 209 0.11 4.88 -20.94
C LYS A 209 0.17 3.55 -21.67
N ASN A 210 -0.54 3.42 -22.79
CA ASN A 210 -0.60 2.17 -23.56
C ASN A 210 -0.98 0.94 -22.71
N GLU A 211 -1.97 1.11 -21.84
CA GLU A 211 -2.45 0.06 -20.90
C GLU A 211 -1.39 -0.44 -19.90
N VAL A 212 -0.34 0.33 -19.65
CA VAL A 212 0.71 0.04 -18.65
C VAL A 212 0.76 1.18 -17.64
N VAL A 213 0.86 0.86 -16.36
CA VAL A 213 1.12 1.86 -15.31
C VAL A 213 2.58 2.29 -15.40
N VAL A 214 2.80 3.52 -15.84
CA VAL A 214 4.16 4.06 -16.07
C VAL A 214 4.65 5.00 -14.97
N ALA A 215 3.74 5.48 -14.12
CA ALA A 215 4.08 6.24 -12.93
C ALA A 215 3.03 6.01 -11.84
N ARG A 216 3.47 6.03 -10.57
CA ARG A 216 2.58 6.00 -9.41
C ARG A 216 3.14 6.81 -8.25
N ALA A 217 2.26 7.40 -7.46
CA ALA A 217 2.59 8.06 -6.21
C ALA A 217 1.51 7.84 -5.17
N GLN A 218 1.88 7.93 -3.90
CA GLN A 218 0.94 7.82 -2.78
C GLN A 218 1.23 8.90 -1.74
N ILE A 219 0.21 9.29 -1.00
CA ILE A 219 0.30 10.21 0.12
C ILE A 219 -0.59 9.73 1.27
N GLU A 220 -0.02 9.69 2.47
CA GLU A 220 -0.75 9.38 3.69
C GLU A 220 -1.43 10.64 4.24
N VAL A 221 -2.65 10.47 4.73
CA VAL A 221 -3.50 11.54 5.25
C VAL A 221 -3.97 11.15 6.66
N PRO A 222 -3.16 11.42 7.70
CA PRO A 222 -3.53 11.12 9.07
C PRO A 222 -4.50 12.16 9.62
N ILE A 223 -5.75 11.76 9.86
CA ILE A 223 -6.80 12.60 10.43
C ILE A 223 -6.93 12.32 11.93
N SER A 224 -6.73 13.35 12.75
CA SER A 224 -6.70 13.27 14.23
C SER A 224 -7.99 13.74 14.89
#